data_37ea19af352ccc6df7b276fa7fa71ab5
#
_entry.id   37ea19af352ccc6df7b276fa7fa71ab5
#
_cell.length_a   1.000
_cell.length_b   1.000
_cell.length_c   1.000
_cell.angle_alpha   90.00
_cell.angle_beta   90.00
_cell.angle_gamma   90.00
#
_symmetry.space_group_name_H-M   'P 1'
#
loop_
_entity.id
_entity.type
_entity.pdbx_description
1 polymer ?
#
loop_
_entity_poly.entity_id
_entity_poly.type
_entity_poly.pdbx_seq_one_letter_code
_entity_poly.pdbx_strand_id
1 'polypeptide(L)'
;MTSIELPLKTANFGEWLAALGLLQLVTAVADEPPKLAFDEYGAAHLYSSKTDHELAILLLASTDLSKISVNYYSSANDESVDSTPITIGSEVHYESSFTLNSPDSLRAFETSKETKDGCRVDIAIGRGISVRHFVGKALCELASLRSPVKTWSGRVEFPRIFLNIRERVAKSSAVDLDTLLGASSRETQRLRFDHAWEDYFDDGCASLEEGAMMRPAVEWLAFLGLSFFPPEWGWKSLSPKHNTLRSHIWAKPLDANTLLLALHSGQLKPAADFQVVVGGQFEPKKIRYLSNCN
;
A
#
# COMPACT_ATOMS: atom_id res chain seq x y z
N MET A 1 24.12 -6.85 -11.79
CA MET A 1 23.03 -5.94 -11.33
C MET A 1 23.42 -4.51 -11.64
N THR A 2 22.54 -3.75 -12.23
CA THR A 2 22.67 -2.30 -12.42
C THR A 2 21.89 -1.59 -11.34
N SER A 3 22.33 -0.37 -10.96
CA SER A 3 21.55 0.50 -10.06
C SER A 3 20.68 1.41 -10.91
N ILE A 4 19.41 1.48 -10.55
CA ILE A 4 18.43 2.42 -11.12
C ILE A 4 18.02 3.36 -10.00
N GLU A 5 18.22 4.66 -10.18
CA GLU A 5 17.65 5.67 -9.29
C GLU A 5 16.16 5.81 -9.59
N LEU A 6 15.36 5.78 -8.54
CA LEU A 6 13.90 5.88 -8.64
C LEU A 6 13.45 7.29 -8.22
N PRO A 7 12.42 7.86 -8.84
CA PRO A 7 11.84 9.13 -8.41
C PRO A 7 10.98 8.98 -7.13
N LEU A 8 11.51 8.24 -6.15
CA LEU A 8 10.85 7.88 -4.89
C LEU A 8 11.77 8.26 -3.71
N LYS A 9 11.21 8.93 -2.70
CA LYS A 9 11.99 9.48 -1.58
C LYS A 9 11.43 9.09 -0.22
N THR A 10 12.33 8.97 0.76
CA THR A 10 11.95 8.70 2.16
C THR A 10 11.16 9.84 2.81
N ALA A 11 11.24 11.06 2.29
CA ALA A 11 10.50 12.23 2.76
C ALA A 11 9.01 12.18 2.43
N ASN A 12 8.56 11.27 1.57
CA ASN A 12 7.17 10.96 1.31
C ASN A 12 6.89 9.52 1.72
N PHE A 13 5.98 9.30 2.66
CA PHE A 13 5.69 7.96 3.19
C PHE A 13 5.15 7.01 2.11
N GLY A 14 4.32 7.50 1.20
CA GLY A 14 3.81 6.71 0.08
C GLY A 14 4.92 6.32 -0.91
N GLU A 15 5.83 7.23 -1.22
CA GLU A 15 6.98 6.94 -2.08
C GLU A 15 7.93 5.92 -1.43
N TRP A 16 8.16 6.05 -0.11
CA TRP A 16 8.95 5.08 0.63
C TRP A 16 8.31 3.68 0.59
N LEU A 17 7.00 3.57 0.84
CA LEU A 17 6.27 2.31 0.69
C LEU A 17 6.28 1.80 -0.75
N ALA A 18 6.18 2.70 -1.74
CA ALA A 18 6.22 2.32 -3.16
C ALA A 18 7.57 1.72 -3.56
N ALA A 19 8.68 2.24 -3.02
CA ALA A 19 10.00 1.65 -3.23
C ALA A 19 10.08 0.21 -2.67
N LEU A 20 9.50 -0.02 -1.48
CA LEU A 20 9.37 -1.37 -0.91
C LEU A 20 8.49 -2.27 -1.80
N GLY A 21 7.35 -1.76 -2.28
CA GLY A 21 6.45 -2.49 -3.16
C GLY A 21 7.10 -2.88 -4.48
N LEU A 22 7.91 -2.00 -5.06
CA LEU A 22 8.68 -2.30 -6.26
C LEU A 22 9.74 -3.38 -6.00
N LEU A 23 10.46 -3.30 -4.88
CA LEU A 23 11.39 -4.35 -4.45
C LEU A 23 10.69 -5.70 -4.34
N GLN A 24 9.50 -5.74 -3.71
CA GLN A 24 8.71 -6.97 -3.57
C GLN A 24 8.25 -7.50 -4.93
N LEU A 25 7.79 -6.64 -5.80
CA LEU A 25 7.33 -6.99 -7.14
C LEU A 25 8.45 -7.62 -7.98
N VAL A 26 9.64 -7.02 -7.96
CA VAL A 26 10.82 -7.56 -8.67
C VAL A 26 11.28 -8.86 -8.01
N THR A 27 11.28 -8.96 -6.67
CA THR A 27 11.64 -10.18 -5.94
C THR A 27 10.75 -11.37 -6.34
N ALA A 28 9.47 -11.13 -6.60
CA ALA A 28 8.55 -12.19 -6.99
C ALA A 28 8.93 -12.88 -8.31
N VAL A 29 9.60 -12.18 -9.24
CA VAL A 29 9.89 -12.68 -10.59
C VAL A 29 11.39 -12.84 -10.89
N ALA A 30 12.27 -12.34 -10.05
CA ALA A 30 13.71 -12.36 -10.31
C ALA A 30 14.34 -13.68 -9.86
N ASP A 31 15.29 -14.18 -10.65
CA ASP A 31 16.12 -15.33 -10.26
C ASP A 31 17.17 -14.91 -9.23
N GLU A 32 17.81 -13.75 -9.45
CA GLU A 32 18.74 -13.13 -8.51
C GLU A 32 17.98 -12.12 -7.64
N PRO A 33 18.11 -12.17 -6.30
CA PRO A 33 17.41 -11.25 -5.40
C PRO A 33 17.78 -9.80 -5.69
N PRO A 34 16.80 -8.95 -6.07
CA PRO A 34 17.03 -7.51 -6.20
C PRO A 34 17.34 -6.91 -4.82
N LYS A 35 17.96 -5.73 -4.80
CA LYS A 35 18.26 -5.01 -3.56
C LYS A 35 17.79 -3.57 -3.66
N LEU A 36 17.46 -2.99 -2.52
CA LEU A 36 17.06 -1.59 -2.39
C LEU A 36 17.98 -0.87 -1.40
N ALA A 37 18.33 0.36 -1.69
CA ALA A 37 18.98 1.29 -0.79
C ALA A 37 18.39 2.68 -0.95
N PHE A 38 18.69 3.57 0.00
CA PHE A 38 18.43 4.99 -0.11
C PHE A 38 19.74 5.74 0.08
N ASP A 39 19.98 6.76 -0.74
CA ASP A 39 21.13 7.62 -0.61
C ASP A 39 21.00 8.59 0.59
N GLU A 40 21.98 9.45 0.77
CA GLU A 40 22.02 10.43 1.85
C GLU A 40 20.91 11.50 1.74
N TYR A 41 20.34 11.69 0.56
CA TYR A 41 19.21 12.61 0.30
C TYR A 41 17.86 11.92 0.37
N GLY A 42 17.85 10.61 0.66
CA GLY A 42 16.66 9.79 0.77
C GLY A 42 16.08 9.33 -0.57
N ALA A 43 16.80 9.46 -1.67
CA ALA A 43 16.39 8.92 -2.96
C ALA A 43 16.58 7.40 -3.01
N ALA A 44 15.61 6.69 -3.58
CA ALA A 44 15.62 5.23 -3.66
C ALA A 44 16.47 4.75 -4.84
N HIS A 45 17.28 3.71 -4.60
CA HIS A 45 18.10 3.03 -5.61
C HIS A 45 17.78 1.54 -5.64
N LEU A 46 17.25 1.06 -6.76
CA LEU A 46 16.98 -0.35 -6.99
C LEU A 46 18.14 -1.00 -7.74
N TYR A 47 18.70 -2.05 -7.17
CA TYR A 47 19.74 -2.89 -7.76
C TYR A 47 19.09 -4.15 -8.34
N SER A 48 19.01 -4.24 -9.66
CA SER A 48 18.33 -5.33 -10.37
C SER A 48 19.04 -5.66 -11.68
N SER A 49 18.73 -6.83 -12.23
CA SER A 49 19.07 -7.18 -13.62
C SER A 49 18.06 -6.63 -14.63
N LYS A 50 16.94 -6.09 -14.16
CA LYS A 50 15.88 -5.55 -15.02
C LYS A 50 16.17 -4.12 -15.43
N THR A 51 15.79 -3.78 -16.65
CA THR A 51 15.81 -2.42 -17.18
C THR A 51 14.58 -1.63 -16.69
N ASP A 52 14.64 -0.31 -16.83
CA ASP A 52 13.53 0.60 -16.50
C ASP A 52 12.24 0.21 -17.26
N HIS A 53 12.35 -0.10 -18.54
CA HIS A 53 11.25 -0.58 -19.36
C HIS A 53 10.65 -1.91 -18.86
N GLU A 54 11.47 -2.89 -18.49
CA GLU A 54 11.00 -4.16 -17.93
C GLU A 54 10.32 -3.98 -16.58
N LEU A 55 10.76 -3.02 -15.77
CA LEU A 55 10.11 -2.66 -14.50
C LEU A 55 8.73 -2.04 -14.74
N ALA A 56 8.59 -1.17 -15.74
CA ALA A 56 7.29 -0.62 -16.14
C ALA A 56 6.33 -1.72 -16.60
N ILE A 57 6.79 -2.64 -17.46
CA ILE A 57 5.98 -3.79 -17.91
C ILE A 57 5.56 -4.66 -16.72
N LEU A 58 6.46 -4.93 -15.78
CA LEU A 58 6.17 -5.74 -14.61
C LEU A 58 5.13 -5.07 -13.71
N LEU A 59 5.24 -3.76 -13.51
CA LEU A 59 4.26 -2.99 -12.75
C LEU A 59 2.88 -3.04 -13.41
N LEU A 60 2.80 -2.85 -14.73
CA LEU A 60 1.55 -2.98 -15.48
C LEU A 60 0.97 -4.41 -15.38
N ALA A 61 1.81 -5.44 -15.50
CA ALA A 61 1.39 -6.84 -15.38
C ALA A 61 0.85 -7.19 -13.98
N SER A 62 1.29 -6.47 -12.94
CA SER A 62 0.79 -6.67 -11.57
C SER A 62 -0.66 -6.22 -11.39
N THR A 63 -1.20 -5.47 -12.33
CA THR A 63 -2.59 -5.01 -12.33
C THR A 63 -3.55 -5.95 -13.09
N ASP A 64 -3.09 -7.08 -13.58
CA ASP A 64 -3.92 -8.06 -14.28
C ASP A 64 -4.92 -8.72 -13.31
N LEU A 65 -6.19 -8.41 -13.47
CA LEU A 65 -7.28 -8.91 -12.60
C LEU A 65 -7.34 -10.43 -12.54
N SER A 66 -6.99 -11.13 -13.63
CA SER A 66 -7.01 -12.59 -13.66
C SER A 66 -6.01 -13.23 -12.68
N LYS A 67 -5.05 -12.45 -12.19
CA LYS A 67 -4.01 -12.86 -11.23
C LYS A 67 -4.27 -12.37 -9.82
N ILE A 68 -5.39 -11.68 -9.57
CA ILE A 68 -5.68 -11.06 -8.28
C ILE A 68 -6.81 -11.83 -7.58
N SER A 69 -6.54 -12.27 -6.36
CA SER A 69 -7.52 -12.80 -5.43
C SER A 69 -7.61 -11.90 -4.19
N VAL A 70 -8.81 -11.63 -3.71
CA VAL A 70 -9.04 -10.79 -2.54
C VAL A 70 -9.87 -11.55 -1.53
N ASN A 71 -9.37 -11.66 -0.32
CA ASN A 71 -10.12 -12.10 0.84
C ASN A 71 -10.48 -10.88 1.70
N TYR A 72 -11.69 -10.86 2.16
CA TYR A 72 -12.36 -9.73 2.71
C TYR A 72 -13.06 -10.10 4.01
N TYR A 73 -12.84 -9.33 5.07
CA TYR A 73 -13.33 -9.64 6.40
C TYR A 73 -14.31 -8.57 6.87
N SER A 74 -15.47 -8.98 7.39
CA SER A 74 -16.52 -8.08 7.90
C SER A 74 -17.10 -8.61 9.21
N SER A 75 -17.43 -7.71 10.12
CA SER A 75 -18.22 -8.02 11.33
C SER A 75 -19.71 -8.18 11.04
N ALA A 76 -20.16 -7.80 9.83
CA ALA A 76 -21.57 -7.93 9.42
C ALA A 76 -21.68 -8.97 8.28
N ASN A 77 -22.68 -9.83 8.35
CA ASN A 77 -23.06 -10.67 7.23
C ASN A 77 -23.62 -9.82 6.10
N ASP A 78 -23.02 -9.91 4.93
CA ASP A 78 -23.57 -9.33 3.70
C ASP A 78 -24.26 -10.44 2.91
N GLU A 79 -25.58 -10.55 3.01
CA GLU A 79 -26.36 -11.57 2.33
C GLU A 79 -26.28 -11.47 0.79
N SER A 80 -25.77 -10.36 0.25
CA SER A 80 -25.56 -10.19 -1.18
C SER A 80 -24.27 -10.84 -1.70
N VAL A 81 -23.40 -11.31 -0.80
CA VAL A 81 -22.10 -11.90 -1.11
C VAL A 81 -21.98 -13.27 -0.43
N ASP A 82 -21.47 -14.24 -1.17
CA ASP A 82 -21.12 -15.54 -0.58
C ASP A 82 -20.02 -15.37 0.45
N SER A 83 -20.34 -15.66 1.71
CA SER A 83 -19.44 -15.44 2.83
C SER A 83 -19.44 -16.64 3.78
N THR A 84 -18.28 -16.93 4.34
CA THR A 84 -18.09 -18.00 5.31
C THR A 84 -17.98 -17.41 6.72
N PRO A 85 -18.80 -17.84 7.68
CA PRO A 85 -18.67 -17.40 9.06
C PRO A 85 -17.37 -17.99 9.67
N ILE A 86 -16.58 -17.11 10.30
CA ILE A 86 -15.38 -17.47 11.04
C ILE A 86 -15.51 -16.95 12.48
N THR A 87 -15.04 -17.71 13.46
CA THR A 87 -15.05 -17.28 14.86
C THR A 87 -13.67 -16.72 15.22
N ILE A 88 -13.64 -15.48 15.68
CA ILE A 88 -12.43 -14.81 16.13
C ILE A 88 -12.66 -14.35 17.58
N GLY A 89 -11.97 -14.97 18.53
CA GLY A 89 -12.27 -14.77 19.94
C GLY A 89 -13.67 -15.25 20.29
N SER A 90 -14.53 -14.34 20.77
CA SER A 90 -15.94 -14.60 21.09
C SER A 90 -16.92 -14.08 20.02
N GLU A 91 -16.42 -13.47 18.95
CA GLU A 91 -17.26 -12.83 17.93
C GLU A 91 -17.26 -13.62 16.61
N VAL A 92 -18.39 -13.58 15.91
CA VAL A 92 -18.54 -14.16 14.57
C VAL A 92 -18.23 -13.06 13.55
N HIS A 93 -17.32 -13.36 12.64
CA HIS A 93 -16.97 -12.55 11.48
C HIS A 93 -17.29 -13.33 10.21
N TYR A 94 -17.28 -12.64 9.09
CA TYR A 94 -17.57 -13.21 7.78
C TYR A 94 -16.41 -12.97 6.84
N GLU A 95 -15.91 -14.04 6.23
CA GLU A 95 -14.88 -14.00 5.19
C GLU A 95 -15.53 -14.19 3.83
N SER A 96 -15.33 -13.22 2.94
CA SER A 96 -15.72 -13.30 1.52
C SER A 96 -14.47 -13.35 0.66
N SER A 97 -14.44 -14.26 -0.33
CA SER A 97 -13.29 -14.48 -1.21
C SER A 97 -13.67 -14.22 -2.66
N PHE A 98 -12.87 -13.40 -3.33
CA PHE A 98 -13.06 -13.04 -4.73
C PHE A 98 -11.79 -13.35 -5.53
N THR A 99 -11.90 -14.16 -6.58
CA THR A 99 -10.88 -14.26 -7.62
C THR A 99 -11.36 -13.41 -8.78
N LEU A 100 -10.64 -12.32 -9.08
CA LEU A 100 -11.10 -11.27 -10.01
C LEU A 100 -10.91 -11.67 -11.48
N ASN A 101 -11.18 -12.91 -11.82
CA ASN A 101 -10.93 -13.52 -13.14
C ASN A 101 -12.16 -13.55 -14.06
N SER A 102 -13.31 -13.05 -13.62
CA SER A 102 -14.54 -12.99 -14.40
C SER A 102 -15.28 -11.67 -14.17
N PRO A 103 -16.13 -11.23 -15.13
CA PRO A 103 -16.98 -10.05 -14.94
C PRO A 103 -17.91 -10.16 -13.72
N ASP A 104 -18.39 -11.35 -13.42
CA ASP A 104 -19.32 -11.57 -12.30
C ASP A 104 -18.60 -11.47 -10.96
N SER A 105 -17.41 -12.08 -10.82
CA SER A 105 -16.60 -11.94 -9.60
C SER A 105 -16.14 -10.50 -9.37
N LEU A 106 -15.79 -9.80 -10.46
CA LEU A 106 -15.42 -8.39 -10.39
C LEU A 106 -16.61 -7.54 -9.91
N ARG A 107 -17.80 -7.75 -10.48
CA ARG A 107 -19.02 -7.04 -10.08
C ARG A 107 -19.38 -7.35 -8.62
N ALA A 108 -19.31 -8.61 -8.20
CA ALA A 108 -19.56 -9.02 -6.83
C ALA A 108 -18.59 -8.34 -5.85
N PHE A 109 -17.30 -8.26 -6.19
CA PHE A 109 -16.31 -7.54 -5.38
C PHE A 109 -16.59 -6.03 -5.34
N GLU A 110 -16.88 -5.40 -6.47
CA GLU A 110 -17.16 -3.95 -6.57
C GLU A 110 -18.39 -3.55 -5.77
N THR A 111 -19.40 -4.41 -5.73
CA THR A 111 -20.66 -4.16 -5.00
C THR A 111 -20.64 -4.66 -3.57
N SER A 112 -19.58 -5.35 -3.14
CA SER A 112 -19.47 -5.80 -1.74
C SER A 112 -19.45 -4.62 -0.79
N LYS A 113 -20.12 -4.79 0.35
CA LYS A 113 -20.15 -3.74 1.36
C LYS A 113 -18.77 -3.52 1.96
N GLU A 114 -18.59 -2.31 2.43
CA GLU A 114 -17.36 -1.88 3.06
C GLU A 114 -16.96 -2.79 4.22
N THR A 115 -15.71 -3.30 4.22
CA THR A 115 -15.16 -3.94 5.39
C THR A 115 -14.43 -2.96 6.27
N LYS A 116 -14.73 -3.05 7.55
CA LYS A 116 -14.01 -2.32 8.59
C LYS A 116 -12.89 -3.14 9.21
N ASP A 117 -12.84 -4.43 8.92
CA ASP A 117 -12.04 -5.38 9.68
C ASP A 117 -10.73 -5.76 8.99
N GLY A 118 -10.68 -5.80 7.68
CA GLY A 118 -9.43 -6.03 6.96
C GLY A 118 -9.57 -6.71 5.61
N CYS A 119 -8.44 -6.83 4.92
CA CYS A 119 -8.37 -7.55 3.66
C CYS A 119 -7.01 -8.25 3.49
N ARG A 120 -7.00 -9.30 2.67
CA ARG A 120 -5.81 -9.92 2.11
C ARG A 120 -5.94 -9.89 0.59
N VAL A 121 -4.93 -9.37 -0.09
CA VAL A 121 -4.85 -9.37 -1.54
C VAL A 121 -3.66 -10.22 -1.94
N ASP A 122 -3.90 -11.25 -2.74
CA ASP A 122 -2.90 -12.13 -3.29
C ASP A 122 -2.77 -11.86 -4.80
N ILE A 123 -1.55 -11.60 -5.27
CA ILE A 123 -1.25 -11.37 -6.69
C ILE A 123 -0.37 -12.49 -7.19
N ALA A 124 -0.87 -13.29 -8.13
CA ALA A 124 -0.19 -14.46 -8.68
C ALA A 124 0.80 -14.07 -9.79
N ILE A 125 1.89 -13.39 -9.42
CA ILE A 125 3.02 -13.07 -10.31
C ILE A 125 4.26 -13.77 -9.76
N GLY A 126 4.91 -14.57 -10.58
CA GLY A 126 6.11 -15.32 -10.16
C GLY A 126 5.85 -16.15 -8.90
N ARG A 127 6.56 -15.83 -7.81
CA ARG A 127 6.41 -16.49 -6.50
C ARG A 127 5.19 -16.02 -5.71
N GLY A 128 4.44 -15.07 -6.27
CA GLY A 128 3.29 -14.44 -5.63
C GLY A 128 3.64 -13.33 -4.64
N ILE A 129 2.69 -12.42 -4.46
CA ILE A 129 2.75 -11.35 -3.47
C ILE A 129 1.47 -11.40 -2.65
N SER A 130 1.58 -11.42 -1.33
CA SER A 130 0.44 -11.38 -0.43
C SER A 130 0.50 -10.10 0.43
N VAL A 131 -0.53 -9.29 0.32
CA VAL A 131 -0.70 -8.09 1.14
C VAL A 131 -1.80 -8.33 2.14
N ARG A 132 -1.47 -8.26 3.44
CA ARG A 132 -2.42 -8.40 4.54
C ARG A 132 -2.59 -7.08 5.26
N HIS A 133 -3.82 -6.61 5.33
CA HIS A 133 -4.12 -5.36 6.00
C HIS A 133 -5.34 -5.51 6.90
N PHE A 134 -5.11 -5.57 8.20
CA PHE A 134 -6.13 -5.69 9.22
C PHE A 134 -6.23 -4.39 10.02
N VAL A 135 -7.41 -3.83 10.09
CA VAL A 135 -7.68 -2.52 10.73
C VAL A 135 -8.80 -2.56 11.75
N GLY A 136 -9.61 -3.59 11.75
CA GLY A 136 -10.78 -3.72 12.61
C GLY A 136 -10.44 -4.04 14.06
N LYS A 137 -11.35 -3.70 14.97
CA LYS A 137 -11.17 -3.94 16.40
C LYS A 137 -11.20 -5.43 16.75
N ALA A 138 -12.08 -6.17 16.12
CA ALA A 138 -12.29 -7.58 16.42
C ALA A 138 -11.17 -8.48 15.92
N LEU A 139 -10.68 -8.27 14.70
CA LEU A 139 -9.47 -8.92 14.19
C LEU A 139 -8.20 -8.47 14.95
N CYS A 140 -8.28 -7.33 15.68
CA CYS A 140 -7.20 -6.83 16.53
C CYS A 140 -7.19 -7.41 17.95
N GLU A 141 -8.21 -8.13 18.39
CA GLU A 141 -8.18 -8.82 19.69
C GLU A 141 -7.31 -10.07 19.67
N LEU A 142 -7.00 -10.58 18.50
CA LEU A 142 -5.78 -11.38 18.31
C LEU A 142 -4.52 -10.48 18.45
N ALA A 143 -4.61 -9.48 19.27
CA ALA A 143 -3.74 -8.45 19.88
C ALA A 143 -2.55 -7.93 19.06
N SER A 144 -2.07 -8.70 18.10
CA SER A 144 -0.87 -8.44 17.30
C SER A 144 -1.20 -8.16 15.82
N LEU A 145 -2.46 -8.27 15.41
CA LEU A 145 -2.82 -8.28 13.99
C LEU A 145 -3.20 -6.92 13.41
N ARG A 146 -3.01 -5.84 14.17
CA ARG A 146 -3.32 -4.50 13.65
C ARG A 146 -2.26 -4.05 12.67
N SER A 147 -2.68 -3.73 11.44
CA SER A 147 -1.79 -3.11 10.50
C SER A 147 -1.21 -1.80 11.08
N PRO A 148 0.11 -1.59 11.02
CA PRO A 148 0.74 -0.36 11.50
C PRO A 148 0.34 0.84 10.64
N VAL A 149 -0.06 0.60 9.39
CA VAL A 149 -0.42 1.63 8.43
C VAL A 149 -1.92 1.61 8.22
N LYS A 150 -2.63 2.60 8.76
CA LYS A 150 -4.06 2.80 8.54
C LYS A 150 -4.30 4.16 7.91
N THR A 151 -4.40 4.20 6.60
CA THR A 151 -4.62 5.45 5.85
C THR A 151 -6.08 5.68 5.49
N TRP A 152 -6.88 4.62 5.37
CA TRP A 152 -8.33 4.76 5.12
C TRP A 152 -9.15 4.58 6.39
N SER A 153 -10.28 5.23 6.46
CA SER A 153 -11.23 5.18 7.57
C SER A 153 -12.56 4.57 7.12
N GLY A 154 -13.38 4.15 8.07
CA GLY A 154 -14.60 3.36 7.91
C GLY A 154 -15.73 3.90 7.02
N ARG A 155 -15.44 4.85 6.10
CA ARG A 155 -16.35 5.25 5.01
C ARG A 155 -15.71 5.05 3.64
N VAL A 156 -14.55 4.41 3.61
CA VAL A 156 -13.78 4.16 2.39
C VAL A 156 -14.19 2.80 1.84
N GLU A 157 -14.79 2.79 0.68
CA GLU A 157 -15.13 1.58 -0.06
C GLU A 157 -13.87 0.98 -0.68
N PHE A 158 -13.15 0.15 0.10
CA PHE A 158 -11.88 -0.44 -0.34
C PHE A 158 -11.97 -1.09 -1.74
N PRO A 159 -12.99 -1.91 -2.08
CA PRO A 159 -13.08 -2.50 -3.40
C PRO A 159 -13.04 -1.46 -4.52
N ARG A 160 -13.84 -0.41 -4.39
CA ARG A 160 -13.93 0.65 -5.39
C ARG A 160 -12.64 1.43 -5.55
N ILE A 161 -11.97 1.76 -4.43
CA ILE A 161 -10.68 2.46 -4.48
C ILE A 161 -9.62 1.58 -5.10
N PHE A 162 -9.52 0.33 -4.66
CA PHE A 162 -8.58 -0.65 -5.17
C PHE A 162 -8.71 -0.82 -6.70
N LEU A 163 -9.93 -1.01 -7.18
CA LEU A 163 -10.20 -1.17 -8.61
C LEU A 163 -9.91 0.11 -9.39
N ASN A 164 -10.24 1.29 -8.84
CA ASN A 164 -9.94 2.57 -9.50
C ASN A 164 -8.42 2.77 -9.66
N ILE A 165 -7.63 2.61 -8.60
CA ILE A 165 -6.17 2.75 -8.67
C ILE A 165 -5.60 1.75 -9.67
N ARG A 166 -5.98 0.49 -9.57
CA ARG A 166 -5.57 -0.57 -10.49
C ARG A 166 -5.89 -0.20 -11.95
N GLU A 167 -7.10 0.27 -12.23
CA GLU A 167 -7.53 0.64 -13.57
C GLU A 167 -6.72 1.79 -14.14
N ARG A 168 -6.40 2.80 -13.31
CA ARG A 168 -5.57 3.94 -13.72
C ARG A 168 -4.16 3.50 -14.10
N VAL A 169 -3.56 2.61 -13.33
CA VAL A 169 -2.25 2.03 -13.66
C VAL A 169 -2.34 1.21 -14.94
N ALA A 170 -3.33 0.32 -15.05
CA ALA A 170 -3.49 -0.58 -16.21
C ALA A 170 -3.74 0.16 -17.54
N LYS A 171 -4.36 1.33 -17.48
CA LYS A 171 -4.64 2.18 -18.67
C LYS A 171 -3.47 3.10 -19.04
N SER A 172 -2.38 3.10 -18.26
CA SER A 172 -1.22 3.93 -18.58
C SER A 172 -0.58 3.45 -19.89
N SER A 173 -0.23 4.40 -20.73
CA SER A 173 0.57 4.18 -21.95
C SER A 173 2.06 4.43 -21.74
N ALA A 174 2.50 4.64 -20.50
CA ALA A 174 3.89 4.87 -20.18
C ALA A 174 4.76 3.66 -20.56
N VAL A 175 5.88 3.95 -21.21
CA VAL A 175 6.82 2.92 -21.69
C VAL A 175 8.03 2.74 -20.75
N ASP A 176 8.20 3.63 -19.80
CA ASP A 176 9.26 3.62 -18.80
C ASP A 176 8.69 3.84 -17.39
N LEU A 177 9.46 3.45 -16.38
CA LEU A 177 9.03 3.48 -15.00
C LEU A 177 8.92 4.91 -14.46
N ASP A 178 9.83 5.80 -14.85
CA ASP A 178 9.86 7.19 -14.40
C ASP A 178 8.58 7.93 -14.81
N THR A 179 8.21 7.83 -16.10
CA THR A 179 6.95 8.37 -16.62
C THR A 179 5.74 7.76 -15.91
N LEU A 180 5.77 6.45 -15.63
CA LEU A 180 4.66 5.75 -14.97
C LEU A 180 4.49 6.22 -13.52
N LEU A 181 5.60 6.38 -12.78
CA LEU A 181 5.59 6.87 -11.39
C LEU A 181 5.25 8.36 -11.28
N GLY A 182 5.61 9.16 -12.30
CA GLY A 182 5.31 10.59 -12.36
C GLY A 182 3.86 10.91 -12.80
N ALA A 183 3.18 9.95 -13.45
CA ALA A 183 1.83 10.16 -13.94
C ALA A 183 0.85 10.39 -12.77
N SER A 184 0.07 11.47 -12.85
CA SER A 184 -0.89 11.84 -11.82
C SER A 184 -2.31 12.01 -12.38
N SER A 185 -3.31 11.79 -11.53
CA SER A 185 -4.71 11.99 -11.82
C SER A 185 -5.43 12.62 -10.64
N ARG A 186 -6.53 13.32 -10.90
CA ARG A 186 -7.38 13.87 -9.84
C ARG A 186 -8.44 12.84 -9.44
N GLU A 187 -8.45 12.48 -8.16
CA GLU A 187 -9.32 11.42 -7.63
C GLU A 187 -9.97 11.82 -6.31
N THR A 188 -11.26 11.50 -6.18
CA THR A 188 -11.99 11.70 -4.92
C THR A 188 -11.76 10.58 -3.92
N GLN A 189 -11.46 9.37 -4.42
CA GLN A 189 -11.23 8.17 -3.60
C GLN A 189 -9.84 7.60 -3.86
N ARG A 190 -9.03 7.42 -2.82
CA ARG A 190 -7.63 6.96 -2.88
C ARG A 190 -7.24 6.29 -1.57
N LEU A 191 -6.20 5.47 -1.60
CA LEU A 191 -5.66 4.82 -0.38
C LEU A 191 -4.91 5.81 0.52
N ARG A 192 -4.45 6.95 -0.03
CA ARG A 192 -3.82 8.07 0.68
C ARG A 192 -2.45 7.74 1.25
N PHE A 193 -1.69 6.95 0.56
CA PHE A 193 -0.28 6.74 0.88
C PHE A 193 0.57 7.90 0.35
N ASP A 194 0.31 8.32 -0.89
CA ASP A 194 1.01 9.42 -1.54
C ASP A 194 0.42 10.77 -1.11
N HIS A 195 1.22 11.54 -0.36
CA HIS A 195 0.82 12.84 0.17
C HIS A 195 1.56 14.02 -0.48
N ALA A 196 2.37 13.79 -1.51
CA ALA A 196 3.19 14.82 -2.14
C ALA A 196 2.40 16.03 -2.62
N TRP A 197 1.11 15.86 -2.87
CA TRP A 197 0.21 16.90 -3.37
C TRP A 197 -0.68 17.52 -2.29
N GLU A 198 -0.76 16.92 -1.10
CA GLU A 198 -1.60 17.44 -0.01
C GLU A 198 -0.96 18.65 0.67
N ASP A 199 0.38 18.68 0.77
CA ASP A 199 1.13 19.77 1.39
C ASP A 199 1.04 21.10 0.60
N TYR A 200 0.84 21.02 -0.71
CA TYR A 200 0.68 22.22 -1.57
C TYR A 200 -0.72 22.86 -1.49
N PHE A 201 -1.71 22.14 -0.97
CA PHE A 201 -3.11 22.58 -0.94
C PHE A 201 -3.69 22.64 0.48
N ASP A 202 -2.87 22.80 1.50
CA ASP A 202 -3.29 22.83 2.90
C ASP A 202 -4.15 24.08 3.25
N ASP A 203 -4.28 25.03 2.33
CA ASP A 203 -5.13 26.21 2.46
C ASP A 203 -6.63 25.98 2.21
N GLY A 204 -7.09 24.75 2.32
CA GLY A 204 -8.53 24.44 2.39
C GLY A 204 -9.29 24.44 1.06
N CYS A 205 -8.61 24.48 -0.08
CA CYS A 205 -9.24 24.69 -1.37
C CYS A 205 -9.59 23.43 -2.18
N ALA A 206 -9.17 22.23 -1.79
CA ALA A 206 -9.67 21.03 -2.44
C ALA A 206 -10.99 20.63 -1.78
N SER A 207 -12.11 21.03 -2.35
CA SER A 207 -13.41 20.50 -1.93
C SER A 207 -13.39 18.97 -2.12
N LEU A 208 -14.11 18.26 -1.27
CA LEU A 208 -14.30 16.80 -1.41
C LEU A 208 -14.84 16.43 -2.80
N GLU A 209 -15.50 17.35 -3.48
CA GLU A 209 -16.09 17.23 -4.80
C GLU A 209 -15.07 17.34 -5.94
N GLU A 210 -13.99 18.11 -5.75
CA GLU A 210 -12.98 18.32 -6.80
C GLU A 210 -11.93 17.21 -6.86
N GLY A 211 -11.82 16.39 -5.81
CA GLY A 211 -10.77 15.39 -5.68
C GLY A 211 -9.37 16.00 -5.47
N ALA A 212 -8.42 15.19 -5.10
CA ALA A 212 -7.03 15.60 -4.94
C ALA A 212 -6.14 14.86 -5.95
N MET A 213 -4.99 15.44 -6.25
CA MET A 213 -4.01 14.81 -7.12
C MET A 213 -3.48 13.54 -6.48
N MET A 214 -3.32 12.49 -7.26
CA MET A 214 -2.82 11.19 -6.87
C MET A 214 -1.91 10.66 -7.97
N ARG A 215 -0.86 9.94 -7.60
CA ARG A 215 -0.03 9.16 -8.53
C ARG A 215 -0.43 7.68 -8.42
N PRO A 216 -1.24 7.15 -9.35
CA PRO A 216 -1.81 5.80 -9.23
C PRO A 216 -0.75 4.70 -9.08
N ALA A 217 0.36 4.81 -9.81
CA ALA A 217 1.43 3.83 -9.75
C ALA A 217 2.14 3.85 -8.38
N VAL A 218 2.33 5.03 -7.79
CA VAL A 218 2.88 5.17 -6.42
C VAL A 218 1.92 4.57 -5.39
N GLU A 219 0.64 4.87 -5.47
CA GLU A 219 -0.39 4.30 -4.57
C GLU A 219 -0.48 2.76 -4.71
N TRP A 220 -0.42 2.24 -5.93
CA TRP A 220 -0.43 0.80 -6.18
C TRP A 220 0.80 0.11 -5.60
N LEU A 221 1.99 0.64 -5.88
CA LEU A 221 3.22 0.10 -5.30
C LEU A 221 3.27 0.26 -3.78
N ALA A 222 2.80 1.39 -3.24
CA ALA A 222 2.72 1.58 -1.79
C ALA A 222 1.80 0.53 -1.13
N PHE A 223 0.69 0.18 -1.79
CA PHE A 223 -0.15 -0.92 -1.36
C PHE A 223 0.62 -2.25 -1.36
N LEU A 224 1.38 -2.57 -2.41
CA LEU A 224 2.24 -3.76 -2.45
C LEU A 224 3.32 -3.73 -1.36
N GLY A 225 3.83 -2.56 -1.03
CA GLY A 225 4.81 -2.34 0.04
C GLY A 225 4.32 -2.75 1.42
N LEU A 226 3.00 -2.78 1.64
CA LEU A 226 2.41 -3.30 2.88
C LEU A 226 2.74 -4.78 3.13
N SER A 227 3.14 -5.54 2.10
CA SER A 227 3.60 -6.94 2.25
C SER A 227 4.82 -7.07 3.18
N PHE A 228 5.61 -5.99 3.36
CA PHE A 228 6.71 -5.95 4.33
C PHE A 228 6.24 -5.82 5.78
N PHE A 229 4.95 -5.58 6.01
CA PHE A 229 4.40 -5.30 7.33
C PHE A 229 3.28 -6.29 7.68
N PRO A 230 3.55 -7.60 7.73
CA PRO A 230 2.56 -8.57 8.14
C PRO A 230 2.07 -8.21 9.55
N PRO A 231 0.74 -8.05 9.75
CA PRO A 231 0.16 -7.52 11.00
C PRO A 231 0.57 -8.31 12.24
N GLU A 232 0.79 -9.60 12.09
CA GLU A 232 1.14 -10.53 13.17
C GLU A 232 2.50 -10.25 13.85
N TRP A 233 3.35 -9.41 13.27
CA TRP A 233 4.70 -9.16 13.79
C TRP A 233 4.80 -8.00 14.79
N GLY A 234 3.78 -7.16 14.90
CA GLY A 234 3.75 -6.06 15.88
C GLY A 234 4.77 -4.92 15.58
N TRP A 235 4.39 -3.97 14.76
CA TRP A 235 5.29 -2.95 14.17
C TRP A 235 5.45 -1.68 15.03
N LYS A 236 6.10 -1.77 16.18
CA LYS A 236 6.36 -0.59 17.03
C LYS A 236 7.32 0.42 16.40
N SER A 237 8.31 -0.05 15.64
CA SER A 237 9.31 0.83 15.01
C SER A 237 8.72 1.71 13.92
N LEU A 238 7.70 1.22 13.18
CA LEU A 238 7.04 1.95 12.12
C LEU A 238 6.02 2.97 12.66
N SER A 239 5.43 2.70 13.81
CA SER A 239 4.44 3.57 14.44
C SER A 239 4.81 3.82 15.91
N PRO A 240 5.87 4.61 16.19
CA PRO A 240 6.44 4.77 17.53
C PRO A 240 5.50 5.52 18.48
N LYS A 241 4.55 6.28 17.96
CA LYS A 241 3.53 7.00 18.72
C LYS A 241 2.17 6.79 18.08
N HIS A 242 1.12 6.99 18.86
CA HIS A 242 -0.24 6.96 18.33
C HIS A 242 -0.40 7.97 17.20
N ASN A 243 -0.92 7.52 16.06
CA ASN A 243 -1.08 8.31 14.82
C ASN A 243 0.22 8.84 14.20
N THR A 244 1.36 8.26 14.50
CA THR A 244 2.64 8.59 13.85
C THR A 244 3.10 7.41 13.02
N LEU A 245 3.52 7.67 11.78
CA LEU A 245 4.19 6.71 10.92
C LEU A 245 5.64 7.15 10.74
N ARG A 246 6.51 6.21 10.42
CA ARG A 246 7.95 6.46 10.27
C ARG A 246 8.50 5.76 9.04
N SER A 247 9.18 6.51 8.17
CA SER A 247 10.05 5.93 7.15
C SER A 247 11.46 5.70 7.70
N HIS A 248 12.22 4.86 7.01
CA HIS A 248 13.59 4.51 7.37
C HIS A 248 14.53 4.69 6.18
N ILE A 249 15.81 4.90 6.48
CA ILE A 249 16.88 5.06 5.49
C ILE A 249 17.99 4.05 5.76
N TRP A 250 18.57 3.51 4.68
CA TRP A 250 19.73 2.64 4.71
C TRP A 250 20.55 2.76 3.43
N ALA A 251 21.85 2.97 3.55
CA ALA A 251 22.74 3.14 2.40
C ALA A 251 23.26 1.82 1.81
N LYS A 252 23.35 0.75 2.62
CA LYS A 252 23.78 -0.56 2.14
C LYS A 252 22.63 -1.27 1.44
N PRO A 253 22.76 -1.69 0.16
CA PRO A 253 21.69 -2.38 -0.56
C PRO A 253 21.26 -3.67 0.15
N LEU A 254 19.96 -3.78 0.49
CA LEU A 254 19.34 -4.92 1.17
C LEU A 254 18.33 -5.60 0.24
N ASP A 255 18.36 -6.93 0.21
CA ASP A 255 17.30 -7.73 -0.40
C ASP A 255 16.03 -7.74 0.47
N ALA A 256 14.92 -8.22 -0.12
CA ALA A 256 13.61 -8.18 0.54
C ALA A 256 13.59 -8.90 1.90
N ASN A 257 14.22 -10.05 2.03
CA ASN A 257 14.22 -10.82 3.28
C ASN A 257 15.05 -10.13 4.37
N THR A 258 16.26 -9.67 4.01
CA THR A 258 17.14 -8.92 4.93
C THR A 258 16.47 -7.62 5.37
N LEU A 259 15.82 -6.91 4.44
CA LEU A 259 15.10 -5.69 4.73
C LEU A 259 13.92 -5.92 5.67
N LEU A 260 13.12 -6.96 5.44
CA LEU A 260 12.01 -7.34 6.31
C LEU A 260 12.48 -7.56 7.75
N LEU A 261 13.57 -8.31 7.94
CA LEU A 261 14.17 -8.56 9.25
C LEU A 261 14.71 -7.28 9.89
N ALA A 262 15.38 -6.43 9.11
CA ALA A 262 15.94 -5.16 9.60
C ALA A 262 14.84 -4.17 10.02
N LEU A 263 13.75 -4.09 9.27
CA LEU A 263 12.57 -3.30 9.62
C LEU A 263 11.94 -3.82 10.92
N HIS A 264 11.72 -5.13 11.03
CA HIS A 264 11.10 -5.74 12.20
C HIS A 264 11.95 -5.57 13.47
N SER A 265 13.26 -5.77 13.37
CA SER A 265 14.19 -5.61 14.51
C SER A 265 14.43 -4.16 14.91
N GLY A 266 13.96 -3.18 14.11
CA GLY A 266 14.17 -1.75 14.39
C GLY A 266 15.63 -1.30 14.23
N GLN A 267 16.43 -2.02 13.44
CA GLN A 267 17.85 -1.71 13.22
C GLN A 267 18.08 -0.60 12.20
N LEU A 268 17.04 -0.23 11.42
CA LEU A 268 17.17 0.80 10.41
C LEU A 268 17.08 2.20 11.03
N LYS A 269 17.88 3.12 10.48
CA LYS A 269 17.87 4.52 10.91
C LYS A 269 16.53 5.18 10.49
N PRO A 270 15.83 5.87 11.41
CA PRO A 270 14.69 6.70 11.03
C PRO A 270 15.09 7.77 10.01
N ALA A 271 14.24 7.99 8.99
CA ALA A 271 14.41 9.04 8.00
C ALA A 271 13.46 10.21 8.25
N ALA A 272 12.16 9.91 8.37
CA ALA A 272 11.14 10.92 8.59
C ALA A 272 9.99 10.37 9.44
N ASP A 273 9.38 11.24 10.22
CA ASP A 273 8.14 10.98 10.95
C ASP A 273 6.98 11.72 10.29
N PHE A 274 5.84 11.03 10.22
CA PHE A 274 4.62 11.53 9.59
C PHE A 274 3.46 11.41 10.56
N GLN A 275 2.64 12.44 10.66
CA GLN A 275 1.43 12.41 11.46
C GLN A 275 0.25 11.96 10.60
N VAL A 276 -0.49 10.95 11.07
CA VAL A 276 -1.80 10.62 10.52
C VAL A 276 -2.81 11.57 11.16
N VAL A 277 -3.16 12.62 10.44
CA VAL A 277 -4.18 13.58 10.89
C VAL A 277 -5.55 12.96 10.67
N VAL A 278 -6.29 12.79 11.76
CA VAL A 278 -7.70 12.43 11.70
C VAL A 278 -8.45 13.72 11.53
N GLY A 279 -8.98 13.97 10.34
CA GLY A 279 -9.88 15.08 10.08
C GLY A 279 -11.13 15.02 10.97
N GLY A 280 -11.97 16.07 10.94
CA GLY A 280 -13.26 16.12 11.64
C GLY A 280 -14.18 14.95 11.27
N GLN A 281 -15.39 14.94 11.85
CA GLN A 281 -16.31 13.80 11.71
C GLN A 281 -16.62 13.37 10.25
N PHE A 282 -16.31 14.23 9.27
CA PHE A 282 -16.55 14.03 7.84
C PHE A 282 -15.29 14.12 6.98
N GLU A 283 -14.11 14.41 7.57
CA GLU A 283 -12.88 14.54 6.81
C GLU A 283 -12.08 13.22 6.83
N PRO A 284 -11.51 12.85 5.68
CA PRO A 284 -10.67 11.68 5.59
C PRO A 284 -9.33 11.90 6.32
N LYS A 285 -8.70 10.80 6.74
CA LYS A 285 -7.36 10.84 7.32
C LYS A 285 -6.34 11.29 6.28
N LYS A 286 -5.40 12.13 6.71
CA LYS A 286 -4.28 12.61 5.91
C LYS A 286 -2.97 12.21 6.58
N ILE A 287 -1.94 11.97 5.78
CA ILE A 287 -0.57 11.82 6.28
C ILE A 287 0.14 13.15 6.07
N ARG A 288 0.68 13.73 7.13
CA ARG A 288 1.47 14.97 7.07
C ARG A 288 2.90 14.71 7.52
N TYR A 289 3.84 15.34 6.84
CA TYR A 289 5.22 15.37 7.27
C TYR A 289 5.34 16.17 8.57
N LEU A 290 5.97 15.57 9.57
CA LEU A 290 6.37 16.27 10.78
C LEU A 290 7.78 16.80 10.54
N SER A 291 7.93 18.08 10.24
CA SER A 291 9.25 18.68 10.29
C SER A 291 9.80 18.46 11.69
N ASN A 292 10.97 17.84 11.78
CA ASN A 292 11.72 17.83 13.01
C ASN A 292 12.14 19.29 13.31
N CYS A 293 11.27 20.04 13.99
CA CYS A 293 11.69 21.24 14.68
C CYS A 293 12.59 20.78 15.80
N ASN A 294 13.92 20.74 15.53
CA ASN A 294 14.95 20.69 16.55
C ASN A 294 14.98 21.99 17.33
#